data_d83b5223b52172ad54be43f5fc194254
#
_entry.id   d83b5223b52172ad54be43f5fc194254
#
_cell.length_a   1.000
_cell.length_b   1.000
_cell.length_c   1.000
_cell.angle_alpha   90.00
_cell.angle_beta   90.00
_cell.angle_gamma   90.00
#
_symmetry.space_group_name_H-M   'P 1'
#
loop_
_entity.id
_entity.type
_entity.pdbx_description
1 polymer ?
#
loop_
_entity_poly.entity_id
_entity_poly.type
_entity_poly.pdbx_seq_one_letter_code
_entity_poly.pdbx_strand_id
1 'polypeptide(L)'
;MHNSDNEKLNIPSEAVKNEPNDALSALWQAQPVTTINLNEVKANLKSERIKQRWYMVVDSLAFIPAIYVLVDTWEKFTFVAHSIFIFMLLAALPLLVYQLWLRRVAAFSKDNQTADHLMQLTKQMKNNVKIAFITKHSAWTAVLFGYGFLLERYFYGDLTQEKIMRMVIIITSMSILMLIWYVWAHKRQKRFERQFETLKSMAQQR
;
A
#
# COMPACT_ATOMS: atom_id res chain seq x y z
N MET A 1 27.31 12.05 89.76
CA MET A 1 28.54 11.45 89.25
C MET A 1 28.26 10.09 88.79
N HIS A 2 28.02 9.94 87.51
CA HIS A 2 28.22 8.68 86.77
C HIS A 2 28.32 8.97 85.26
N ASN A 3 29.52 8.86 84.79
CA ASN A 3 29.89 9.04 83.41
C ASN A 3 29.66 7.71 82.72
N SER A 4 28.89 7.71 81.68
CA SER A 4 28.70 6.51 80.83
C SER A 4 29.18 6.86 79.43
N ASP A 5 30.37 6.42 79.13
CA ASP A 5 30.98 6.49 77.81
C ASP A 5 30.20 5.68 76.81
N ASN A 6 29.61 6.36 75.87
CA ASN A 6 29.02 5.76 74.66
C ASN A 6 30.13 5.51 73.63
N GLU A 7 30.71 4.34 73.71
CA GLU A 7 31.60 3.80 72.71
C GLU A 7 30.80 3.58 71.39
N LYS A 8 30.96 4.51 70.49
CA LYS A 8 30.41 4.34 69.09
C LYS A 8 31.21 3.24 68.39
N LEU A 9 30.61 2.06 68.26
CA LEU A 9 31.07 1.04 67.35
C LEU A 9 31.07 1.62 65.95
N ASN A 10 32.24 1.91 65.45
CA ASN A 10 32.52 2.31 64.09
C ASN A 10 32.53 1.02 63.24
N ILE A 11 31.37 0.62 62.72
CA ILE A 11 31.25 -0.49 61.76
C ILE A 11 31.77 0.06 60.46
N PRO A 12 32.88 -0.45 59.90
CA PRO A 12 33.30 -0.08 58.58
C PRO A 12 32.20 -0.52 57.63
N SER A 13 31.61 0.46 56.94
CA SER A 13 30.72 0.21 55.81
C SER A 13 31.52 -0.53 54.75
N GLU A 14 31.52 -1.87 54.83
CA GLU A 14 32.02 -2.71 53.76
C GLU A 14 31.27 -2.31 52.51
N ALA A 15 32.06 -1.93 51.52
CA ALA A 15 31.63 -1.62 50.17
C ALA A 15 30.65 -2.69 49.71
N VAL A 16 29.38 -2.32 49.58
CA VAL A 16 28.37 -3.10 48.88
C VAL A 16 28.93 -3.33 47.51
N LYS A 17 29.37 -4.56 47.32
CA LYS A 17 29.95 -5.07 46.09
C LYS A 17 28.93 -4.83 45.00
N ASN A 18 29.28 -3.95 44.07
CA ASN A 18 28.46 -3.62 42.92
C ASN A 18 28.04 -4.90 42.20
N GLU A 19 26.80 -5.17 42.28
CA GLU A 19 26.18 -6.38 41.72
C GLU A 19 26.06 -6.29 40.20
N PRO A 20 25.87 -7.44 39.52
CA PRO A 20 25.72 -7.53 38.08
C PRO A 20 24.63 -6.62 37.48
N ASN A 21 23.75 -6.04 38.32
CA ASN A 21 22.75 -5.07 37.89
C ASN A 21 23.36 -3.77 37.32
N ASP A 22 24.54 -3.34 37.78
CA ASP A 22 25.19 -2.13 37.26
C ASP A 22 25.73 -2.35 35.83
N ALA A 23 26.21 -3.55 35.52
CA ALA A 23 26.67 -3.91 34.17
C ALA A 23 25.50 -3.97 33.19
N LEU A 24 24.35 -4.53 33.62
CA LEU A 24 23.11 -4.53 32.85
C LEU A 24 22.54 -3.14 32.63
N SER A 25 22.57 -2.31 33.69
CA SER A 25 22.15 -0.90 33.63
C SER A 25 23.03 -0.09 32.67
N ALA A 26 24.34 -0.30 32.70
CA ALA A 26 25.27 0.33 31.79
C ALA A 26 25.06 -0.12 30.33
N LEU A 27 24.77 -1.41 30.11
CA LEU A 27 24.38 -1.96 28.78
C LEU A 27 23.06 -1.35 28.26
N TRP A 28 22.07 -1.17 29.12
CA TRP A 28 20.80 -0.52 28.77
C TRP A 28 21.00 0.97 28.44
N GLN A 29 21.86 1.65 29.16
CA GLN A 29 22.20 3.07 28.91
C GLN A 29 23.10 3.26 27.69
N ALA A 30 23.92 2.27 27.35
CA ALA A 30 24.78 2.27 26.16
C ALA A 30 24.02 1.91 24.87
N GLN A 31 22.79 1.39 24.96
CA GLN A 31 21.97 1.22 23.77
C GLN A 31 21.70 2.58 23.12
N PRO A 32 22.05 2.78 21.84
CA PRO A 32 21.74 4.02 21.15
C PRO A 32 20.23 4.18 21.16
N VAL A 33 19.73 5.03 22.05
CA VAL A 33 18.35 5.49 22.02
C VAL A 33 18.24 6.31 20.74
N THR A 34 17.83 5.65 19.67
CA THR A 34 17.40 6.36 18.47
C THR A 34 16.25 7.26 18.91
N THR A 35 16.56 8.54 19.13
CA THR A 35 15.58 9.57 19.43
C THR A 35 14.65 9.64 18.23
N ILE A 36 13.58 8.86 18.28
CA ILE A 36 12.54 8.87 17.25
C ILE A 36 11.92 10.26 17.29
N ASN A 37 12.21 11.04 16.27
CA ASN A 37 11.61 12.37 16.13
C ASN A 37 10.10 12.19 15.87
N LEU A 38 9.31 12.25 16.94
CA LEU A 38 7.85 12.07 16.86
C LEU A 38 7.20 13.05 15.89
N ASN A 39 7.76 14.23 15.70
CA ASN A 39 7.24 15.22 14.76
C ASN A 39 7.45 14.77 13.31
N GLU A 40 8.61 14.19 13.01
CA GLU A 40 8.90 13.62 11.69
C GLU A 40 8.02 12.41 11.38
N VAL A 41 7.82 11.51 12.34
CA VAL A 41 6.91 10.36 12.20
C VAL A 41 5.48 10.83 11.94
N LYS A 42 4.99 11.82 12.70
CA LYS A 42 3.65 12.41 12.49
C LYS A 42 3.52 13.07 11.11
N ALA A 43 4.53 13.80 10.66
CA ALA A 43 4.55 14.44 9.35
C ALA A 43 4.51 13.39 8.22
N ASN A 44 5.29 12.32 8.33
CA ASN A 44 5.30 11.22 7.37
C ASN A 44 3.95 10.50 7.31
N LEU A 45 3.33 10.23 8.45
CA LEU A 45 1.99 9.62 8.52
C LEU A 45 0.92 10.51 7.90
N LYS A 46 0.96 11.83 8.16
CA LYS A 46 0.04 12.79 7.54
C LYS A 46 0.20 12.82 6.02
N SER A 47 1.44 12.83 5.53
CA SER A 47 1.76 12.77 4.10
C SER A 47 1.19 11.50 3.45
N GLU A 48 1.38 10.34 4.07
CA GLU A 48 0.85 9.06 3.55
C GLU A 48 -0.69 9.04 3.55
N ARG A 49 -1.36 9.60 4.55
CA ARG A 49 -2.83 9.74 4.55
C ARG A 49 -3.32 10.61 3.39
N ILE A 50 -2.67 11.74 3.13
CA ILE A 50 -3.00 12.63 2.02
C ILE A 50 -2.82 11.90 0.69
N LYS A 51 -1.69 11.20 0.49
CA LYS A 51 -1.44 10.39 -0.71
C LYS A 51 -2.53 9.34 -0.93
N GLN A 52 -2.96 8.63 0.12
CA GLN A 52 -4.02 7.63 0.01
C GLN A 52 -5.38 8.24 -0.37
N ARG A 53 -5.72 9.41 0.18
CA ARG A 53 -6.93 10.16 -0.22
C ARG A 53 -6.86 10.57 -1.69
N TRP A 54 -5.72 11.09 -2.14
CA TRP A 54 -5.50 11.43 -3.55
C TRP A 54 -5.66 10.21 -4.47
N TYR A 55 -5.09 9.07 -4.11
CA TYR A 55 -5.29 7.84 -4.88
C TYR A 55 -6.76 7.42 -4.92
N MET A 56 -7.51 7.58 -3.84
CA MET A 56 -8.96 7.30 -3.86
C MET A 56 -9.71 8.21 -4.84
N VAL A 57 -9.39 9.50 -4.85
CA VAL A 57 -9.99 10.46 -5.80
C VAL A 57 -9.64 10.10 -7.24
N VAL A 58 -8.36 9.86 -7.53
CA VAL A 58 -7.88 9.50 -8.88
C VAL A 58 -8.52 8.21 -9.36
N ASP A 59 -8.55 7.16 -8.53
CA ASP A 59 -9.18 5.88 -8.87
C ASP A 59 -10.68 6.05 -9.17
N SER A 60 -11.39 6.89 -8.39
CA SER A 60 -12.81 7.18 -8.62
C SER A 60 -13.05 7.98 -9.91
N LEU A 61 -12.19 8.98 -10.18
CA LEU A 61 -12.29 9.80 -11.39
C LEU A 61 -11.95 9.02 -12.66
N ALA A 62 -11.19 7.94 -12.57
CA ALA A 62 -10.82 7.11 -13.73
C ALA A 62 -12.03 6.48 -14.45
N PHE A 63 -13.19 6.36 -13.78
CA PHE A 63 -14.43 5.87 -14.39
C PHE A 63 -15.13 6.91 -15.27
N ILE A 64 -14.92 8.20 -15.03
CA ILE A 64 -15.57 9.27 -15.81
C ILE A 64 -15.22 9.18 -17.30
N PRO A 65 -13.93 9.11 -17.69
CA PRO A 65 -13.56 8.95 -19.11
C PRO A 65 -14.14 7.67 -19.73
N ALA A 66 -14.21 6.57 -18.98
CA ALA A 66 -14.75 5.32 -19.49
C ALA A 66 -16.25 5.43 -19.79
N ILE A 67 -17.03 6.05 -18.90
CA ILE A 67 -18.45 6.32 -19.12
C ILE A 67 -18.63 7.30 -20.28
N TYR A 68 -17.81 8.35 -20.35
CA TYR A 68 -17.86 9.33 -21.44
C TYR A 68 -17.63 8.65 -22.80
N VAL A 69 -16.61 7.81 -22.92
CA VAL A 69 -16.33 7.03 -24.15
C VAL A 69 -17.51 6.13 -24.52
N LEU A 70 -18.13 5.44 -23.54
CA LEU A 70 -19.29 4.60 -23.79
C LEU A 70 -20.45 5.42 -24.40
N VAL A 71 -20.73 6.59 -23.85
CA VAL A 71 -21.83 7.46 -24.32
C VAL A 71 -21.52 8.04 -25.71
N ASP A 72 -20.31 8.58 -25.91
CA ASP A 72 -19.90 9.24 -27.16
C ASP A 72 -19.81 8.27 -28.35
N THR A 73 -19.45 7.02 -28.07
CA THR A 73 -19.27 6.00 -29.11
C THR A 73 -20.47 5.06 -29.25
N TRP A 74 -21.60 5.35 -28.55
CA TRP A 74 -22.76 4.46 -28.52
C TRP A 74 -23.28 4.09 -29.92
N GLU A 75 -23.40 5.05 -30.81
CA GLU A 75 -23.90 4.82 -32.19
C GLU A 75 -22.86 4.16 -33.10
N LYS A 76 -21.57 4.22 -32.73
CA LYS A 76 -20.46 3.74 -33.56
C LYS A 76 -20.05 2.30 -33.26
N PHE A 77 -20.53 1.74 -32.17
CA PHE A 77 -20.19 0.40 -31.72
C PHE A 77 -21.20 -0.63 -32.22
N THR A 78 -20.70 -1.80 -32.57
CA THR A 78 -21.54 -2.97 -32.80
C THR A 78 -22.16 -3.47 -31.50
N PHE A 79 -23.19 -4.26 -31.54
CA PHE A 79 -23.79 -4.91 -30.35
C PHE A 79 -22.76 -5.71 -29.55
N VAL A 80 -21.83 -6.39 -30.21
CA VAL A 80 -20.77 -7.18 -29.58
C VAL A 80 -19.80 -6.25 -28.84
N ALA A 81 -19.38 -5.16 -29.48
CA ALA A 81 -18.49 -4.17 -28.84
C ALA A 81 -19.12 -3.54 -27.60
N HIS A 82 -20.41 -3.17 -27.65
CA HIS A 82 -21.15 -2.70 -26.47
C HIS A 82 -21.16 -3.71 -25.33
N SER A 83 -21.47 -4.97 -25.67
CA SER A 83 -21.53 -6.04 -24.69
C SER A 83 -20.18 -6.25 -23.99
N ILE A 84 -19.07 -6.24 -24.72
CA ILE A 84 -17.71 -6.32 -24.18
C ILE A 84 -17.45 -5.15 -23.26
N PHE A 85 -17.77 -3.92 -23.68
CA PHE A 85 -17.49 -2.71 -22.93
C PHE A 85 -18.33 -2.64 -21.63
N ILE A 86 -19.61 -2.95 -21.70
CA ILE A 86 -20.50 -3.01 -20.53
C ILE A 86 -20.03 -4.08 -19.56
N PHE A 87 -19.66 -5.27 -20.03
CA PHE A 87 -19.13 -6.34 -19.19
C PHE A 87 -17.83 -5.91 -18.48
N MET A 88 -16.94 -5.22 -19.20
CA MET A 88 -15.72 -4.65 -18.62
C MET A 88 -16.02 -3.66 -17.49
N LEU A 89 -16.96 -2.74 -17.69
CA LEU A 89 -17.38 -1.76 -16.68
C LEU A 89 -18.00 -2.44 -15.47
N LEU A 90 -18.88 -3.41 -15.68
CA LEU A 90 -19.52 -4.19 -14.61
C LEU A 90 -18.52 -4.99 -13.79
N ALA A 91 -17.47 -5.53 -14.41
CA ALA A 91 -16.40 -6.22 -13.71
C ALA A 91 -15.46 -5.25 -12.97
N ALA A 92 -15.21 -4.07 -13.54
CA ALA A 92 -14.33 -3.06 -12.95
C ALA A 92 -14.94 -2.36 -11.72
N LEU A 93 -16.26 -2.15 -11.68
CA LEU A 93 -16.96 -1.51 -10.57
C LEU A 93 -16.75 -2.20 -9.20
N PRO A 94 -16.98 -3.51 -9.05
CA PRO A 94 -16.72 -4.20 -7.78
C PRO A 94 -15.24 -4.14 -7.37
N LEU A 95 -14.33 -4.22 -8.34
CA LEU A 95 -12.89 -4.10 -8.08
C LEU A 95 -12.54 -2.70 -7.57
N LEU A 96 -13.10 -1.65 -8.15
CA LEU A 96 -12.93 -0.27 -7.68
C LEU A 96 -13.45 -0.12 -6.25
N VAL A 97 -14.70 -0.54 -5.99
CA VAL A 97 -15.30 -0.46 -4.65
C VAL A 97 -14.43 -1.20 -3.63
N TYR A 98 -13.94 -2.38 -3.98
CA TYR A 98 -13.06 -3.15 -3.12
C TYR A 98 -11.72 -2.45 -2.88
N GLN A 99 -11.11 -1.85 -3.89
CA GLN A 99 -9.88 -1.05 -3.71
C GLN A 99 -10.10 0.16 -2.81
N LEU A 100 -11.19 0.89 -3.00
CA LEU A 100 -11.54 2.04 -2.16
C LEU A 100 -11.77 1.60 -0.70
N TRP A 101 -12.45 0.48 -0.51
CA TRP A 101 -12.66 -0.10 0.82
C TRP A 101 -11.34 -0.49 1.51
N LEU A 102 -10.39 -1.09 0.79
CA LEU A 102 -9.07 -1.41 1.33
C LEU A 102 -8.27 -0.16 1.71
N ARG A 103 -8.37 0.92 0.91
CA ARG A 103 -7.65 2.18 1.15
C ARG A 103 -8.23 2.98 2.31
N ARG A 104 -9.50 2.81 2.65
CA ARG A 104 -10.16 3.57 3.72
C ARG A 104 -9.42 3.46 5.06
N VAL A 105 -8.84 2.30 5.36
CA VAL A 105 -8.10 2.06 6.60
C VAL A 105 -6.90 3.00 6.70
N ALA A 106 -6.16 3.19 5.60
CA ALA A 106 -5.00 4.08 5.57
C ALA A 106 -5.40 5.57 5.50
N ALA A 107 -6.50 5.88 4.79
CA ALA A 107 -6.95 7.25 4.59
C ALA A 107 -7.61 7.89 5.82
N PHE A 108 -8.25 7.07 6.67
CA PHE A 108 -9.08 7.52 7.79
C PHE A 108 -8.64 6.95 9.15
N SER A 109 -7.43 6.40 9.27
CA SER A 109 -6.89 5.95 10.55
C SER A 109 -6.77 7.13 11.51
N LYS A 110 -7.30 6.99 12.76
CA LYS A 110 -7.10 7.97 13.84
C LYS A 110 -5.77 7.70 14.54
N ASP A 111 -5.19 8.74 15.15
CA ASP A 111 -4.00 8.61 16.00
C ASP A 111 -4.41 7.95 17.32
N ASN A 112 -4.15 6.66 17.44
CA ASN A 112 -4.40 5.88 18.65
C ASN A 112 -3.08 5.54 19.35
N GLN A 113 -3.17 4.95 20.55
CA GLN A 113 -2.02 4.54 21.36
C GLN A 113 -1.08 3.60 20.62
N THR A 114 0.18 3.54 21.03
CA THR A 114 1.30 2.91 20.29
C THR A 114 1.06 1.45 19.88
N ALA A 115 0.37 0.65 20.70
CA ALA A 115 0.06 -0.75 20.40
C ALA A 115 -0.98 -0.88 19.27
N ASP A 116 -2.04 -0.08 19.31
CA ASP A 116 -3.06 -0.01 18.27
C ASP A 116 -2.48 0.50 16.96
N HIS A 117 -1.46 1.37 17.05
CA HIS A 117 -0.78 1.90 15.88
C HIS A 117 -0.03 0.82 15.10
N LEU A 118 0.70 -0.09 15.78
CA LEU A 118 1.40 -1.19 15.12
C LEU A 118 0.42 -2.14 14.42
N MET A 119 -0.69 -2.46 15.08
CA MET A 119 -1.74 -3.30 14.49
C MET A 119 -2.39 -2.63 13.27
N GLN A 120 -2.68 -1.33 13.33
CA GLN A 120 -3.21 -0.57 12.20
C GLN A 120 -2.21 -0.51 11.04
N LEU A 121 -0.92 -0.30 11.32
CA LEU A 121 0.14 -0.26 10.31
C LEU A 121 0.27 -1.62 9.61
N THR A 122 0.24 -2.70 10.36
CA THR A 122 0.25 -4.08 9.82
C THR A 122 -0.96 -4.34 8.92
N LYS A 123 -2.16 -3.93 9.36
CA LYS A 123 -3.38 -4.01 8.56
C LYS A 123 -3.30 -3.17 7.27
N GLN A 124 -2.75 -1.97 7.37
CA GLN A 124 -2.52 -1.10 6.22
C GLN A 124 -1.56 -1.73 5.21
N MET A 125 -0.43 -2.29 5.67
CA MET A 125 0.53 -2.97 4.77
C MET A 125 -0.09 -4.19 4.10
N LYS A 126 -0.84 -5.00 4.84
CA LYS A 126 -1.62 -6.13 4.27
C LYS A 126 -2.59 -5.67 3.18
N ASN A 127 -3.29 -4.56 3.40
CA ASN A 127 -4.19 -3.99 2.40
C ASN A 127 -3.43 -3.46 1.18
N ASN A 128 -2.28 -2.82 1.38
CA ASN A 128 -1.43 -2.33 0.28
C ASN A 128 -0.89 -3.48 -0.60
N VAL A 129 -0.55 -4.64 -0.01
CA VAL A 129 -0.19 -5.85 -0.77
C VAL A 129 -1.35 -6.29 -1.65
N LYS A 130 -2.58 -6.37 -1.10
CA LYS A 130 -3.79 -6.74 -1.86
C LYS A 130 -4.08 -5.77 -3.00
N ILE A 131 -3.97 -4.45 -2.74
CA ILE A 131 -4.18 -3.42 -3.78
C ILE A 131 -3.14 -3.59 -4.88
N ALA A 132 -1.86 -3.77 -4.55
CA ALA A 132 -0.81 -3.98 -5.53
C ALA A 132 -1.01 -5.26 -6.35
N PHE A 133 -1.50 -6.33 -5.74
CA PHE A 133 -1.89 -7.57 -6.44
C PHE A 133 -3.02 -7.32 -7.44
N ILE A 134 -4.09 -6.66 -7.04
CA ILE A 134 -5.22 -6.33 -7.92
C ILE A 134 -4.75 -5.44 -9.08
N THR A 135 -3.97 -4.39 -8.78
CA THR A 135 -3.42 -3.48 -9.79
C THR A 135 -2.56 -4.22 -10.82
N LYS A 136 -1.78 -5.20 -10.38
CA LYS A 136 -0.97 -6.05 -11.26
C LYS A 136 -1.83 -6.90 -12.21
N HIS A 137 -2.88 -7.51 -11.69
CA HIS A 137 -3.75 -8.39 -12.50
C HIS A 137 -4.73 -7.61 -13.36
N SER A 138 -5.17 -6.41 -12.96
CA SER A 138 -6.02 -5.55 -13.77
C SER A 138 -5.34 -5.13 -15.09
N ALA A 139 -4.01 -5.02 -15.11
CA ALA A 139 -3.27 -4.73 -16.33
C ALA A 139 -3.48 -5.81 -17.41
N TRP A 140 -3.43 -7.10 -17.05
CA TRP A 140 -3.69 -8.20 -17.97
C TRP A 140 -5.12 -8.23 -18.46
N THR A 141 -6.07 -7.95 -17.57
CA THR A 141 -7.49 -7.86 -17.93
C THR A 141 -7.72 -6.77 -18.99
N ALA A 142 -7.11 -5.59 -18.80
CA ALA A 142 -7.20 -4.50 -19.76
C ALA A 142 -6.63 -4.87 -21.14
N VAL A 143 -5.52 -5.61 -21.19
CA VAL A 143 -4.92 -6.10 -22.43
C VAL A 143 -5.84 -7.10 -23.12
N LEU A 144 -6.42 -8.05 -22.39
CA LEU A 144 -7.36 -9.03 -22.94
C LEU A 144 -8.60 -8.37 -23.57
N PHE A 145 -9.18 -7.37 -22.90
CA PHE A 145 -10.29 -6.60 -23.47
C PHE A 145 -9.88 -5.80 -24.70
N GLY A 146 -8.69 -5.21 -24.71
CA GLY A 146 -8.15 -4.53 -25.87
C GLY A 146 -8.03 -5.45 -27.09
N TYR A 147 -7.52 -6.65 -26.90
CA TYR A 147 -7.47 -7.67 -27.95
C TYR A 147 -8.86 -8.16 -28.37
N GLY A 148 -9.78 -8.33 -27.44
CA GLY A 148 -11.18 -8.67 -27.74
C GLY A 148 -11.84 -7.63 -28.66
N PHE A 149 -11.60 -6.34 -28.38
CA PHE A 149 -12.06 -5.24 -29.21
C PHE A 149 -11.44 -5.23 -30.61
N LEU A 150 -10.14 -5.57 -30.71
CA LEU A 150 -9.47 -5.65 -32.01
C LEU A 150 -10.01 -6.80 -32.84
N LEU A 151 -10.22 -7.97 -32.25
CA LEU A 151 -10.79 -9.12 -32.91
C LEU A 151 -12.20 -8.81 -33.41
N GLU A 152 -13.04 -8.19 -32.60
CA GLU A 152 -14.38 -7.76 -33.00
C GLU A 152 -14.31 -6.85 -34.23
N ARG A 153 -13.46 -5.82 -34.20
CA ARG A 153 -13.29 -4.91 -35.33
C ARG A 153 -12.73 -5.60 -36.58
N TYR A 154 -11.87 -6.57 -36.39
CA TYR A 154 -11.32 -7.36 -37.50
C TYR A 154 -12.40 -8.21 -38.21
N PHE A 155 -13.31 -8.84 -37.46
CA PHE A 155 -14.32 -9.73 -38.01
C PHE A 155 -15.58 -9.01 -38.51
N TYR A 156 -15.97 -7.88 -37.89
CA TYR A 156 -17.24 -7.20 -38.15
C TYR A 156 -17.08 -5.76 -38.68
N GLY A 157 -15.87 -5.26 -38.85
CA GLY A 157 -15.61 -3.90 -39.31
C GLY A 157 -15.20 -3.84 -40.78
N ASP A 158 -15.63 -2.77 -41.48
CA ASP A 158 -15.08 -2.41 -42.80
C ASP A 158 -13.67 -1.85 -42.63
N LEU A 159 -12.69 -2.75 -42.56
CA LEU A 159 -11.30 -2.38 -42.27
C LEU A 159 -10.53 -2.17 -43.59
N THR A 160 -10.22 -0.89 -43.84
CA THR A 160 -9.14 -0.55 -44.77
C THR A 160 -7.78 -0.88 -44.12
N GLN A 161 -6.80 -1.21 -44.95
CA GLN A 161 -5.46 -1.59 -44.49
C GLN A 161 -4.83 -0.51 -43.58
N GLU A 162 -5.14 0.76 -43.82
CA GLU A 162 -4.71 1.88 -43.00
C GLU A 162 -5.31 1.82 -41.58
N LYS A 163 -6.60 1.49 -41.45
CA LYS A 163 -7.27 1.35 -40.14
C LYS A 163 -6.69 0.17 -39.33
N ILE A 164 -6.40 -0.94 -40.00
CA ILE A 164 -5.74 -2.10 -39.36
C ILE A 164 -4.38 -1.70 -38.81
N MET A 165 -3.56 -1.01 -39.62
CA MET A 165 -2.23 -0.58 -39.18
C MET A 165 -2.31 0.34 -37.96
N ARG A 166 -3.20 1.34 -37.95
CA ARG A 166 -3.43 2.21 -36.79
C ARG A 166 -3.84 1.43 -35.54
N MET A 167 -4.74 0.48 -35.68
CA MET A 167 -5.18 -0.37 -34.56
C MET A 167 -4.04 -1.22 -33.99
N VAL A 168 -3.21 -1.83 -34.84
CA VAL A 168 -2.04 -2.60 -34.42
C VAL A 168 -1.06 -1.72 -33.67
N ILE A 169 -0.79 -0.50 -34.14
CA ILE A 169 0.08 0.47 -33.46
C ILE A 169 -0.47 0.84 -32.07
N ILE A 170 -1.77 1.15 -31.99
CA ILE A 170 -2.42 1.52 -30.72
C ILE A 170 -2.32 0.38 -29.71
N ILE A 171 -2.65 -0.85 -30.11
CA ILE A 171 -2.64 -2.00 -29.21
C ILE A 171 -1.23 -2.40 -28.80
N THR A 172 -0.26 -2.34 -29.72
CA THR A 172 1.14 -2.60 -29.38
C THR A 172 1.64 -1.57 -28.38
N SER A 173 1.33 -0.30 -28.60
CA SER A 173 1.67 0.79 -27.68
C SER A 173 1.04 0.60 -26.30
N MET A 174 -0.26 0.28 -26.26
CA MET A 174 -0.98 -0.05 -25.01
C MET A 174 -0.38 -1.26 -24.29
N SER A 175 -0.02 -2.30 -25.04
CA SER A 175 0.58 -3.51 -24.45
C SER A 175 1.94 -3.23 -23.82
N ILE A 176 2.76 -2.38 -24.44
CA ILE A 176 4.04 -1.95 -23.88
C ILE A 176 3.82 -1.14 -22.59
N LEU A 177 2.89 -0.19 -22.60
CA LEU A 177 2.56 0.60 -21.41
C LEU A 177 2.05 -0.30 -20.26
N MET A 178 1.20 -1.27 -20.58
CA MET A 178 0.68 -2.22 -19.59
C MET A 178 1.77 -3.16 -19.04
N LEU A 179 2.76 -3.53 -19.86
CA LEU A 179 3.91 -4.29 -19.40
C LEU A 179 4.76 -3.49 -18.40
N ILE A 180 5.02 -2.21 -18.71
CA ILE A 180 5.73 -1.30 -17.79
C ILE A 180 4.95 -1.17 -16.48
N TRP A 181 3.64 -0.99 -16.57
CA TRP A 181 2.74 -0.90 -15.41
C TRP A 181 2.76 -2.19 -14.58
N TYR A 182 2.72 -3.35 -15.21
CA TYR A 182 2.81 -4.66 -14.56
C TYR A 182 4.12 -4.82 -13.77
N VAL A 183 5.25 -4.50 -14.41
CA VAL A 183 6.57 -4.57 -13.76
C VAL A 183 6.66 -3.63 -12.56
N TRP A 184 6.15 -2.41 -12.71
CA TRP A 184 6.08 -1.44 -11.62
C TRP A 184 5.19 -1.94 -10.46
N ALA A 185 4.00 -2.43 -10.76
CA ALA A 185 3.07 -2.99 -9.77
C ALA A 185 3.66 -4.22 -9.05
N HIS A 186 4.38 -5.08 -9.78
CA HIS A 186 5.06 -6.24 -9.21
C HIS A 186 6.18 -5.84 -8.23
N LYS A 187 7.03 -4.86 -8.60
CA LYS A 187 8.05 -4.32 -7.71
C LYS A 187 7.44 -3.68 -6.46
N ARG A 188 6.34 -2.96 -6.62
CA ARG A 188 5.58 -2.36 -5.53
C ARG A 188 4.99 -3.41 -4.58
N GLN A 189 4.40 -4.48 -5.13
CA GLN A 189 3.88 -5.61 -4.35
C GLN A 189 4.97 -6.23 -3.49
N LYS A 190 6.12 -6.61 -4.08
CA LYS A 190 7.25 -7.20 -3.33
C LYS A 190 7.80 -6.30 -2.23
N ARG A 191 7.79 -4.96 -2.44
CA ARG A 191 8.20 -4.02 -1.41
C ARG A 191 7.23 -4.03 -0.21
N PHE A 192 5.93 -4.02 -0.47
CA PHE A 192 4.94 -4.07 0.59
C PHE A 192 4.90 -5.41 1.32
N GLU A 193 5.12 -6.52 0.63
CA GLU A 193 5.26 -7.85 1.24
C GLU A 193 6.42 -7.89 2.24
N ARG A 194 7.59 -7.39 1.84
CA ARG A 194 8.75 -7.30 2.75
C ARG A 194 8.46 -6.44 3.98
N GLN A 195 7.85 -5.27 3.79
CA GLN A 195 7.48 -4.38 4.91
C GLN A 195 6.46 -5.06 5.84
N PHE A 196 5.49 -5.77 5.29
CA PHE A 196 4.49 -6.51 6.06
C PHE A 196 5.14 -7.62 6.90
N GLU A 197 6.04 -8.42 6.33
CA GLU A 197 6.74 -9.48 7.06
C GLU A 197 7.63 -8.92 8.18
N THR A 198 8.33 -7.81 7.93
CA THR A 198 9.12 -7.14 8.98
C THR A 198 8.23 -6.66 10.14
N LEU A 199 7.09 -6.03 9.86
CA LEU A 199 6.16 -5.59 10.91
C LEU A 199 5.55 -6.77 11.67
N LYS A 200 5.24 -7.85 10.97
CA LYS A 200 4.70 -9.08 11.57
C LYS A 200 5.71 -9.74 12.51
N SER A 201 6.98 -9.83 12.12
CA SER A 201 8.04 -10.36 12.97
C SER A 201 8.25 -9.52 14.23
N MET A 202 8.21 -8.19 14.13
CA MET A 202 8.28 -7.28 15.29
C MET A 202 7.08 -7.45 16.24
N ALA A 203 5.89 -7.72 15.70
CA ALA A 203 4.69 -7.94 16.51
C ALA A 203 4.70 -9.30 17.24
N GLN A 204 5.41 -10.30 16.73
CA GLN A 204 5.52 -11.63 17.34
C GLN A 204 6.60 -11.71 18.43
N GLN A 205 7.55 -10.77 18.44
CA GLN A 205 8.63 -10.71 19.45
C GLN A 205 8.21 -10.01 20.76
N ARG A 206 6.99 -9.53 20.85
CA ARG A 206 6.38 -8.93 22.03
C ARG A 206 5.46 -9.90 22.75
#